data_5153082ba7126ba638205f20bb17058e
#
_entry.id   5153082ba7126ba638205f20bb17058e
#
_cell.length_a   1.000
_cell.length_b   1.000
_cell.length_c   1.000
_cell.angle_alpha   90.00
_cell.angle_beta   90.00
_cell.angle_gamma   90.00
#
_symmetry.space_group_name_H-M   'P 1'
#
loop_
_entity.id
_entity.type
_entity.pdbx_description
1 polymer ?
#
loop_
_entity_poly.entity_id
_entity_poly.type
_entity_poly.pdbx_seq_one_letter_code
_entity_poly.pdbx_strand_id
1 'polypeptide(L)'
;MKRYLIFTDLDGTLLNHDNYSFGNNKKLISTIINNKNEIIFNTSKTFSECKKLLKELKLSNMPFSTENGAVLYFPKIRFNKIKNSSSFERYWKLRIAKLSSKSWHQFLKQKQKKYNFLIAQDLSPIILKRYTNLNLSLIHI
;
A
#
# COMPACT_ATOMS: atom_id res chain seq x y z
N MET A 1 -15.64 24.32 -13.25
CA MET A 1 -14.77 24.14 -12.07
C MET A 1 -13.72 23.11 -12.40
N LYS A 2 -12.41 23.38 -12.19
CA LYS A 2 -11.34 22.40 -12.44
C LYS A 2 -11.44 21.26 -11.42
N ARG A 3 -11.25 20.02 -11.87
CA ARG A 3 -11.16 18.84 -11.02
C ARG A 3 -9.72 18.39 -10.96
N TYR A 4 -9.26 17.99 -9.79
CA TYR A 4 -7.91 17.51 -9.56
C TYR A 4 -7.91 16.02 -9.22
N LEU A 5 -6.91 15.32 -9.71
CA LEU A 5 -6.54 13.98 -9.31
C LEU A 5 -5.29 14.11 -8.44
N ILE A 6 -5.41 13.77 -7.17
CA ILE A 6 -4.38 13.97 -6.16
C ILE A 6 -3.80 12.61 -5.78
N PHE A 7 -2.51 12.43 -6.03
CA PHE A 7 -1.77 11.27 -5.54
C PHE A 7 -1.08 11.64 -4.24
N THR A 8 -1.20 10.80 -3.23
CA THR A 8 -0.62 11.05 -1.92
C THR A 8 -0.12 9.74 -1.30
N ASP A 9 0.99 9.84 -0.58
CA ASP A 9 1.41 8.79 0.32
C ASP A 9 0.57 8.82 1.62
N LEU A 10 0.70 7.79 2.43
CA LEU A 10 -0.01 7.64 3.71
C LEU A 10 0.91 7.92 4.89
N ASP A 11 2.00 7.20 5.04
CA ASP A 11 2.85 7.24 6.23
C ASP A 11 3.66 8.54 6.30
N GLY A 12 3.49 9.28 7.40
CA GLY A 12 4.14 10.59 7.56
C GLY A 12 3.59 11.70 6.65
N THR A 13 2.56 11.41 5.82
CA THR A 13 1.89 12.39 4.94
C THR A 13 0.45 12.63 5.42
N LEU A 14 -0.43 11.66 5.22
CA LEU A 14 -1.82 11.73 5.69
C LEU A 14 -2.00 11.09 7.07
N LEU A 15 -1.19 10.09 7.38
CA LEU A 15 -1.14 9.46 8.69
C LEU A 15 -0.05 10.10 9.54
N ASN A 16 -0.37 10.35 10.80
CA ASN A 16 0.60 10.79 11.79
C ASN A 16 1.68 9.70 11.96
N HIS A 17 2.93 10.12 12.10
CA HIS A 17 4.07 9.21 12.19
C HIS A 17 4.05 8.36 13.49
N ASP A 18 3.56 8.93 14.60
CA ASP A 18 3.66 8.30 15.92
C ASP A 18 2.53 7.30 16.19
N ASN A 19 1.31 7.62 15.74
CA ASN A 19 0.11 6.83 16.08
C ASN A 19 -0.65 6.31 14.86
N TYR A 20 -0.16 6.56 13.65
CA TYR A 20 -0.76 6.14 12.37
C TYR A 20 -2.24 6.55 12.22
N SER A 21 -2.66 7.62 12.88
CA SER A 21 -4.02 8.16 12.76
C SER A 21 -4.09 9.25 11.71
N PHE A 22 -5.26 9.43 11.10
CA PHE A 22 -5.51 10.55 10.18
C PHE A 22 -5.67 11.89 10.90
N GLY A 23 -6.02 11.89 12.18
CA GLY A 23 -6.26 13.12 12.94
C GLY A 23 -7.13 14.13 12.16
N ASN A 24 -6.65 15.36 12.05
CA ASN A 24 -7.33 16.45 11.32
C ASN A 24 -7.38 16.24 9.81
N ASN A 25 -6.53 15.37 9.24
CA ASN A 25 -6.50 15.09 7.81
C ASN A 25 -7.79 14.42 7.30
N LYS A 26 -8.60 13.79 8.18
CA LYS A 26 -9.94 13.30 7.81
C LYS A 26 -10.83 14.41 7.25
N LYS A 27 -10.81 15.59 7.88
CA LYS A 27 -11.58 16.76 7.41
C LYS A 27 -11.07 17.26 6.06
N LEU A 28 -9.74 17.34 5.90
CA LEU A 28 -9.11 17.74 4.65
C LEU A 28 -9.50 16.80 3.49
N ILE A 29 -9.39 15.50 3.70
CA ILE A 29 -9.77 14.47 2.71
C ILE A 29 -11.24 14.62 2.34
N SER A 30 -12.13 14.80 3.31
CA SER A 30 -13.55 15.01 3.05
C SER A 30 -13.81 16.27 2.23
N THR A 31 -13.12 17.37 2.53
CA THR A 31 -13.22 18.63 1.77
C THR A 31 -12.75 18.45 0.31
N ILE A 32 -11.64 17.75 0.09
CA ILE A 32 -11.11 17.44 -1.25
C ILE A 32 -12.18 16.71 -2.07
N ILE A 33 -12.80 15.69 -1.49
CA ILE A 33 -13.79 14.86 -2.18
C ILE A 33 -15.12 15.59 -2.41
N ASN A 34 -15.58 16.35 -1.43
CA ASN A 34 -16.80 17.16 -1.57
C ASN A 34 -16.67 18.20 -2.68
N ASN A 35 -15.46 18.69 -2.94
CA ASN A 35 -15.14 19.57 -4.07
C ASN A 35 -14.97 18.82 -5.41
N LYS A 36 -15.45 17.56 -5.49
CA LYS A 36 -15.39 16.70 -6.69
C LYS A 36 -13.96 16.40 -7.18
N ASN A 37 -12.97 16.55 -6.33
CA ASN A 37 -11.61 16.06 -6.61
C ASN A 37 -11.49 14.57 -6.26
N GLU A 38 -10.50 13.91 -6.82
CA GLU A 38 -10.19 12.51 -6.52
C GLU A 38 -8.85 12.41 -5.79
N ILE A 39 -8.81 11.49 -4.84
CA ILE A 39 -7.60 11.17 -4.08
C ILE A 39 -7.21 9.71 -4.32
N ILE A 40 -5.95 9.46 -4.63
CA ILE A 40 -5.41 8.12 -4.86
C ILE A 40 -4.25 7.91 -3.88
N PHE A 41 -4.38 6.91 -3.06
CA PHE A 41 -3.30 6.50 -2.16
C PHE A 41 -2.24 5.72 -2.94
N ASN A 42 -0.99 6.15 -2.82
CA ASN A 42 0.17 5.48 -3.36
C ASN A 42 1.13 5.21 -2.20
N THR A 43 1.17 3.98 -1.69
CA THR A 43 1.78 3.69 -0.41
C THR A 43 2.60 2.40 -0.40
N SER A 44 3.52 2.30 0.55
CA SER A 44 4.26 1.06 0.85
C SER A 44 3.39 -0.02 1.51
N LYS A 45 2.23 0.36 2.06
CA LYS A 45 1.32 -0.56 2.77
C LYS A 45 0.80 -1.68 1.87
N THR A 46 0.42 -2.77 2.53
CA THR A 46 -0.22 -3.94 1.90
C THR A 46 -1.69 -3.65 1.55
N PHE A 47 -2.28 -4.53 0.73
CA PHE A 47 -3.70 -4.46 0.40
C PHE A 47 -4.60 -4.43 1.63
N SER A 48 -4.34 -5.29 2.61
CA SER A 48 -5.18 -5.43 3.82
C SER A 48 -5.18 -4.16 4.66
N GLU A 49 -4.02 -3.51 4.82
CA GLU A 49 -3.90 -2.24 5.51
C GLU A 49 -4.64 -1.12 4.78
N CYS A 50 -4.41 -0.99 3.46
CA CYS A 50 -5.12 0.00 2.65
C CYS A 50 -6.63 -0.19 2.67
N LYS A 51 -7.12 -1.43 2.57
CA LYS A 51 -8.54 -1.75 2.64
C LYS A 51 -9.17 -1.28 3.97
N LYS A 52 -8.46 -1.50 5.09
CA LYS A 52 -8.91 -1.03 6.42
C LYS A 52 -8.99 0.50 6.47
N LEU A 53 -7.94 1.19 6.04
CA LEU A 53 -7.87 2.65 6.03
C LEU A 53 -8.92 3.29 5.12
N LEU A 54 -9.10 2.76 3.91
CA LEU A 54 -10.14 3.23 2.98
C LEU A 54 -11.54 3.05 3.53
N LYS A 55 -11.80 1.95 4.26
CA LYS A 55 -13.08 1.73 4.96
C LYS A 55 -13.30 2.77 6.05
N GLU A 56 -12.29 3.06 6.86
CA GLU A 56 -12.34 4.08 7.92
C GLU A 56 -12.65 5.47 7.37
N LEU A 57 -12.09 5.82 6.22
CA LEU A 57 -12.32 7.09 5.53
C LEU A 57 -13.62 7.12 4.70
N LYS A 58 -14.37 6.01 4.59
CA LYS A 58 -15.50 5.85 3.68
C LYS A 58 -15.13 6.01 2.20
N LEU A 59 -13.89 5.70 1.85
CA LEU A 59 -13.30 5.83 0.51
C LEU A 59 -13.12 4.48 -0.20
N SER A 60 -13.83 3.45 0.21
CA SER A 60 -13.68 2.09 -0.31
C SER A 60 -13.91 1.94 -1.83
N ASN A 61 -14.44 2.97 -2.48
CA ASN A 61 -14.66 3.01 -3.93
C ASN A 61 -13.61 3.84 -4.67
N MET A 62 -12.52 4.22 -4.01
CA MET A 62 -11.38 4.89 -4.66
C MET A 62 -10.33 3.88 -5.12
N PRO A 63 -9.67 4.13 -6.25
CA PRO A 63 -8.50 3.34 -6.63
C PRO A 63 -7.33 3.67 -5.70
N PHE A 64 -6.40 2.72 -5.58
CA PHE A 64 -5.19 2.89 -4.77
C PHE A 64 -4.08 1.97 -5.27
N SER A 65 -2.86 2.32 -4.92
CA SER A 65 -1.70 1.47 -5.16
C SER A 65 -1.05 1.04 -3.84
N THR A 66 -0.44 -0.13 -3.86
CA THR A 66 0.22 -0.74 -2.71
C THR A 66 1.64 -1.14 -3.04
N GLU A 67 2.42 -1.44 -1.99
CA GLU A 67 3.78 -1.97 -2.15
C GLU A 67 4.63 -1.07 -3.06
N ASN A 68 4.60 0.26 -2.80
CA ASN A 68 5.32 1.27 -3.59
C ASN A 68 4.97 1.26 -5.09
N GLY A 69 3.70 1.07 -5.42
CA GLY A 69 3.24 1.06 -6.82
C GLY A 69 3.36 -0.30 -7.52
N ALA A 70 3.76 -1.35 -6.81
CA ALA A 70 3.88 -2.68 -7.41
C ALA A 70 2.54 -3.26 -7.85
N VAL A 71 1.44 -2.87 -7.19
CA VAL A 71 0.09 -3.35 -7.48
C VAL A 71 -0.91 -2.21 -7.41
N LEU A 72 -1.76 -2.11 -8.41
CA LEU A 72 -2.87 -1.17 -8.49
C LEU A 72 -4.20 -1.89 -8.29
N TYR A 73 -5.11 -1.25 -7.58
CA TYR A 73 -6.46 -1.75 -7.32
C TYR A 73 -7.51 -0.76 -7.81
N PHE A 74 -8.39 -1.21 -8.70
CA PHE A 74 -9.49 -0.42 -9.26
C PHE A 74 -10.83 -1.00 -8.83
N PRO A 75 -11.69 -0.26 -8.11
CA PRO A 75 -12.98 -0.74 -7.68
C PRO A 75 -13.87 -1.13 -8.87
N LYS A 76 -14.41 -2.35 -8.89
CA LYS A 76 -15.26 -2.85 -9.98
C LYS A 76 -16.56 -2.04 -10.16
N ILE A 77 -17.03 -1.40 -9.09
CA ILE A 77 -18.21 -0.53 -9.14
C ILE A 77 -17.99 0.74 -9.97
N ARG A 78 -16.73 1.17 -10.15
CA ARG A 78 -16.38 2.40 -10.89
C ARG A 78 -15.69 2.13 -12.22
N PHE A 79 -15.06 0.98 -12.37
CA PHE A 79 -14.21 0.68 -13.51
C PHE A 79 -14.64 -0.62 -14.17
N ASN A 80 -14.76 -0.60 -15.49
CA ASN A 80 -14.82 -1.79 -16.31
C ASN A 80 -13.50 -2.56 -16.17
N LYS A 81 -13.47 -3.80 -16.67
CA LYS A 81 -12.27 -4.63 -16.64
C LYS A 81 -11.07 -3.89 -17.24
N ILE A 82 -10.05 -3.70 -16.43
CA ILE A 82 -8.79 -3.08 -16.85
C ILE A 82 -7.96 -4.12 -17.62
N LYS A 83 -7.37 -3.71 -18.74
CA LYS A 83 -6.50 -4.59 -19.55
C LYS A 83 -5.37 -5.15 -18.67
N ASN A 84 -5.09 -6.44 -18.80
CA ASN A 84 -4.06 -7.17 -18.04
C ASN A 84 -4.30 -7.24 -16.51
N SER A 85 -5.51 -6.92 -16.05
CA SER A 85 -5.88 -7.09 -14.64
C SER A 85 -6.54 -8.44 -14.38
N SER A 86 -6.46 -8.89 -13.13
CA SER A 86 -7.20 -10.03 -12.59
C SER A 86 -8.32 -9.57 -11.66
N SER A 87 -9.33 -10.41 -11.49
CA SER A 87 -10.38 -10.20 -10.48
C SER A 87 -9.80 -10.51 -9.10
N PHE A 88 -9.99 -9.60 -8.15
CA PHE A 88 -9.54 -9.77 -6.77
C PHE A 88 -10.54 -9.08 -5.81
N GLU A 89 -11.30 -9.83 -5.07
CA GLU A 89 -12.42 -9.32 -4.27
C GLU A 89 -13.34 -8.38 -5.11
N ARG A 90 -13.55 -7.17 -4.62
CA ARG A 90 -14.35 -6.11 -5.27
C ARG A 90 -13.52 -5.20 -6.20
N TYR A 91 -12.28 -5.56 -6.51
CA TYR A 91 -11.34 -4.79 -7.33
C TYR A 91 -10.89 -5.55 -8.56
N TRP A 92 -10.50 -4.80 -9.59
CA TRP A 92 -9.56 -5.23 -10.61
C TRP A 92 -8.15 -4.98 -10.08
N LYS A 93 -7.35 -6.04 -10.00
CA LYS A 93 -5.97 -6.00 -9.53
C LYS A 93 -5.04 -6.01 -10.72
N LEU A 94 -4.26 -4.95 -10.90
CA LEU A 94 -3.23 -4.82 -11.91
C LEU A 94 -1.84 -4.86 -11.26
N ARG A 95 -1.10 -5.91 -11.54
CA ARG A 95 0.29 -6.02 -11.07
C ARG A 95 1.22 -5.33 -12.07
N ILE A 96 1.95 -4.33 -11.60
CA ILE A 96 2.96 -3.60 -12.37
C ILE A 96 4.33 -4.26 -12.21
N ALA A 97 4.69 -4.72 -11.01
CA ALA A 97 5.93 -5.44 -10.77
C ALA A 97 5.96 -6.76 -11.57
N LYS A 98 6.97 -6.92 -12.40
CA LYS A 98 7.13 -8.09 -13.29
C LYS A 98 7.51 -9.36 -12.52
N LEU A 99 8.27 -9.23 -11.43
CA LEU A 99 8.72 -10.36 -10.62
C LEU A 99 7.79 -10.59 -9.44
N SER A 100 7.53 -11.86 -9.13
CA SER A 100 6.81 -12.25 -7.91
C SER A 100 7.73 -12.11 -6.68
N SER A 101 7.15 -12.01 -5.47
CA SER A 101 7.92 -12.04 -4.22
C SER A 101 8.82 -13.28 -4.14
N LYS A 102 8.34 -14.45 -4.60
CA LYS A 102 9.12 -15.68 -4.66
C LYS A 102 10.35 -15.54 -5.58
N SER A 103 10.17 -14.95 -6.76
CA SER A 103 11.29 -14.74 -7.70
C SER A 103 12.32 -13.76 -7.15
N TRP A 104 11.87 -12.69 -6.49
CA TRP A 104 12.74 -11.75 -5.79
C TRP A 104 13.50 -12.42 -4.65
N HIS A 105 12.84 -13.22 -3.83
CA HIS A 105 13.46 -13.94 -2.74
C HIS A 105 14.55 -14.91 -3.25
N GLN A 106 14.27 -15.68 -4.30
CA GLN A 106 15.26 -16.54 -4.95
C GLN A 106 16.48 -15.76 -5.47
N PHE A 107 16.24 -14.63 -6.13
CA PHE A 107 17.32 -13.75 -6.60
C PHE A 107 18.17 -13.24 -5.44
N LEU A 108 17.56 -12.77 -4.35
CA LEU A 108 18.28 -12.31 -3.17
C LEU A 108 19.10 -13.43 -2.53
N LYS A 109 18.56 -14.65 -2.43
CA LYS A 109 19.29 -15.84 -1.94
C LYS A 109 20.54 -16.14 -2.75
N GLN A 110 20.48 -16.03 -4.07
CA GLN A 110 21.67 -16.18 -4.92
C GLN A 110 22.72 -15.09 -4.66
N LYS A 111 22.26 -13.84 -4.48
CA LYS A 111 23.15 -12.70 -4.21
C LYS A 111 23.76 -12.74 -2.80
N GLN A 112 23.05 -13.31 -1.82
CA GLN A 112 23.52 -13.48 -0.45
C GLN A 112 24.83 -14.28 -0.37
N LYS A 113 25.08 -15.19 -1.32
CA LYS A 113 26.35 -15.93 -1.41
C LYS A 113 27.56 -15.03 -1.72
N LYS A 114 27.33 -13.91 -2.40
CA LYS A 114 28.40 -12.98 -2.83
C LYS A 114 28.46 -11.73 -1.95
N TYR A 115 27.34 -11.30 -1.41
CA TYR A 115 27.21 -10.07 -0.64
C TYR A 115 26.72 -10.39 0.77
N ASN A 116 27.34 -9.82 1.78
CA ASN A 116 26.98 -10.04 3.18
C ASN A 116 25.75 -9.16 3.55
N PHE A 117 24.54 -9.72 3.44
CA PHE A 117 23.31 -9.07 3.87
C PHE A 117 22.30 -10.09 4.40
N LEU A 118 21.31 -9.61 5.16
CA LEU A 118 20.24 -10.41 5.71
C LEU A 118 18.94 -10.19 4.87
N ILE A 119 18.19 -11.26 4.65
CA ILE A 119 16.87 -11.19 4.00
C ILE A 119 15.84 -11.20 5.10
N ALA A 120 15.07 -10.11 5.25
CA ALA A 120 14.09 -9.93 6.32
C ALA A 120 13.08 -11.09 6.43
N GLN A 121 12.63 -11.63 5.29
CA GLN A 121 11.70 -12.77 5.24
C GLN A 121 12.26 -14.08 5.83
N ASP A 122 13.57 -14.20 5.96
CA ASP A 122 14.22 -15.39 6.53
C ASP A 122 14.50 -15.26 8.02
N LEU A 123 14.27 -14.08 8.59
CA LEU A 123 14.55 -13.80 9.99
C LEU A 123 13.32 -14.11 10.85
N SER A 124 13.59 -14.64 12.06
CA SER A 124 12.52 -14.74 13.06
C SER A 124 12.04 -13.34 13.48
N PRO A 125 10.77 -13.18 13.92
CA PRO A 125 10.26 -11.89 14.39
C PRO A 125 11.11 -11.26 15.49
N ILE A 126 11.72 -12.06 16.36
CA ILE A 126 12.59 -11.60 17.45
C ILE A 126 13.87 -10.96 16.87
N ILE A 127 14.49 -11.62 15.90
CA ILE A 127 15.70 -11.12 15.24
C ILE A 127 15.36 -9.86 14.45
N LEU A 128 14.24 -9.87 13.72
CA LEU A 128 13.79 -8.73 12.94
C LEU A 128 13.54 -7.50 13.82
N LYS A 129 12.89 -7.68 14.98
CA LYS A 129 12.72 -6.61 15.98
C LYS A 129 14.06 -6.01 16.42
N ARG A 130 15.07 -6.86 16.66
CA ARG A 130 16.43 -6.42 17.08
C ARG A 130 17.09 -5.52 16.05
N TYR A 131 16.91 -5.83 14.75
CA TYR A 131 17.52 -5.03 13.68
C TYR A 131 16.72 -3.79 13.28
N THR A 132 15.40 -3.83 13.40
CA THR A 132 14.52 -2.76 12.92
C THR A 132 14.00 -1.86 14.03
N ASN A 133 14.12 -2.28 15.28
CA ASN A 133 13.50 -1.65 16.46
C ASN A 133 11.97 -1.50 16.35
N LEU A 134 11.32 -2.23 15.44
CA LEU A 134 9.87 -2.23 15.27
C LEU A 134 9.18 -3.13 16.30
N ASN A 135 7.99 -2.75 16.73
CA ASN A 135 7.16 -3.64 17.55
C ASN A 135 6.72 -4.87 16.74
N LEU A 136 6.63 -6.03 17.41
CA LEU A 136 6.25 -7.29 16.76
C LEU A 136 4.89 -7.21 16.05
N SER A 137 3.97 -6.37 16.53
CA SER A 137 2.66 -6.11 15.89
C SER A 137 2.77 -5.39 14.53
N LEU A 138 3.90 -4.74 14.24
CA LEU A 138 4.18 -4.06 12.98
C LEU A 138 5.00 -4.93 12.01
N ILE A 139 5.54 -6.05 12.48
CA ILE A 139 6.31 -7.00 11.67
C ILE A 139 5.36 -8.05 11.08
N HIS A 140 4.36 -7.60 10.33
CA HIS A 140 3.55 -8.48 9.49
C HIS A 140 4.11 -8.50 8.07
N ILE A 141 5.10 -9.32 7.89
CA ILE A 141 5.65 -9.60 6.55
C ILE A 141 5.00 -10.86 5.98
#